data_cb20b7791e362b4283a39f9839fb7149
#
_entry.id   cb20b7791e362b4283a39f9839fb7149
#
_cell.length_a   1.000
_cell.length_b   1.000
_cell.length_c   1.000
_cell.angle_alpha   90.00
_cell.angle_beta   90.00
_cell.angle_gamma   90.00
#
_symmetry.space_group_name_H-M   'P 1'
#
loop_
_entity.id
_entity.type
_entity.pdbx_description
1 polymer ?
#
loop_
_entity_poly.entity_id
_entity_poly.type
_entity_poly.pdbx_seq_one_letter_code
_entity_poly.pdbx_strand_id
1 'polypeptide(L)'
;SWLRAPKMTCNGAEVPYDVTQRAYLPSSLTGSLRVEATEENPLKGLCVIVPGIGQTSEKVKVNGADYREYKAGIHQKYNGPELLLWLPLATTSTVEIAIE
;
A
#
# COMPACT_ATOMS: atom_id res chain seq x y z
N SER A 1 -0.92 -2.75 24.17
CA SER A 1 -1.47 -1.90 23.16
C SER A 1 -1.53 -2.61 21.83
N TRP A 2 -2.57 -2.36 21.14
CA TRP A 2 -2.82 -3.01 19.87
C TRP A 2 -2.08 -2.28 18.79
N LEU A 3 -1.30 -3.02 18.01
CA LEU A 3 -0.66 -2.45 16.84
C LEU A 3 -1.71 -2.27 15.76
N ARG A 4 -2.16 -1.07 15.61
CA ARG A 4 -3.02 -0.70 14.50
C ARG A 4 -2.15 -0.27 13.35
N ALA A 5 -2.52 -0.66 12.14
CA ALA A 5 -1.85 -0.13 10.98
C ALA A 5 -2.10 1.39 10.90
N PRO A 6 -1.12 2.19 10.47
CA PRO A 6 -1.36 3.60 10.25
C PRO A 6 -2.49 3.83 9.24
N LYS A 7 -3.18 4.94 9.38
CA LYS A 7 -4.25 5.28 8.45
C LYS A 7 -3.70 5.55 7.06
N MET A 8 -4.34 4.95 6.06
CA MET A 8 -4.03 5.22 4.65
C MET A 8 -5.22 5.88 3.98
N THR A 9 -4.94 6.87 3.14
CA THR A 9 -5.96 7.49 2.30
C THR A 9 -5.53 7.45 0.84
N CYS A 10 -6.50 7.39 -0.05
CA CYS A 10 -6.29 7.49 -1.50
C CYS A 10 -7.24 8.55 -2.03
N ASN A 11 -6.70 9.62 -2.56
CA ASN A 11 -7.48 10.77 -3.03
C ASN A 11 -8.47 11.29 -1.97
N GLY A 12 -8.04 11.30 -0.70
CA GLY A 12 -8.84 11.78 0.40
C GLY A 12 -9.79 10.78 1.02
N ALA A 13 -9.95 9.60 0.42
CA ALA A 13 -10.82 8.55 0.94
C ALA A 13 -10.01 7.54 1.74
N GLU A 14 -10.52 7.14 2.88
CA GLU A 14 -9.83 6.17 3.72
C GLU A 14 -9.79 4.80 3.05
N VAL A 15 -8.61 4.16 3.09
CA VAL A 15 -8.39 2.82 2.54
C VAL A 15 -8.52 1.81 3.68
N PRO A 16 -9.38 0.78 3.52
CA PRO A 16 -9.51 -0.23 4.58
C PRO A 16 -8.25 -1.06 4.73
N TYR A 17 -8.01 -1.49 5.96
CA TYR A 17 -6.91 -2.37 6.29
C TYR A 17 -7.45 -3.72 6.76
N ASP A 18 -7.00 -4.79 6.11
CA ASP A 18 -7.39 -6.15 6.48
C ASP A 18 -6.36 -6.72 7.44
N VAL A 19 -6.76 -6.91 8.68
CA VAL A 19 -5.89 -7.41 9.75
C VAL A 19 -5.42 -8.84 9.48
N THR A 20 -6.28 -9.65 8.88
CA THR A 20 -5.95 -11.05 8.58
C THR A 20 -4.85 -11.16 7.54
N GLN A 21 -4.92 -10.37 6.49
CA GLN A 21 -3.91 -10.35 5.43
C GLN A 21 -2.77 -9.38 5.72
N ARG A 22 -2.93 -8.53 6.72
CA ARG A 22 -1.99 -7.46 7.05
C ARG A 22 -1.70 -6.58 5.84
N ALA A 23 -2.75 -6.20 5.14
CA ALA A 23 -2.65 -5.46 3.90
C ALA A 23 -3.72 -4.39 3.78
N TYR A 24 -3.39 -3.30 3.11
CA TYR A 24 -4.35 -2.28 2.74
C TYR A 24 -5.06 -2.68 1.46
N LEU A 25 -6.34 -2.40 1.38
CA LEU A 25 -7.19 -2.81 0.26
C LEU A 25 -7.79 -1.60 -0.45
N PRO A 26 -6.99 -0.82 -1.20
CA PRO A 26 -7.56 0.26 -1.98
C PRO A 26 -8.37 -0.28 -3.14
N SER A 27 -9.43 0.41 -3.50
CA SER A 27 -10.28 0.00 -4.61
C SER A 27 -9.65 0.29 -5.98
N SER A 28 -8.65 1.17 -6.01
CA SER A 28 -7.93 1.50 -7.24
C SER A 28 -6.57 2.09 -6.88
N LEU A 29 -5.68 2.20 -7.87
CA LEU A 29 -4.37 2.83 -7.70
C LEU A 29 -4.29 4.19 -8.40
N THR A 30 -5.41 4.82 -8.68
CA THR A 30 -5.40 6.15 -9.28
C THR A 30 -5.04 7.20 -8.22
N GLY A 31 -4.01 7.99 -8.52
CA GLY A 31 -3.51 8.99 -7.59
C GLY A 31 -2.48 8.42 -6.61
N SER A 32 -2.21 9.14 -5.56
CA SER A 32 -1.23 8.72 -4.56
C SER A 32 -1.90 8.17 -3.31
N LEU A 33 -1.21 7.24 -2.68
CA LEU A 33 -1.59 6.71 -1.38
C LEU A 33 -0.85 7.50 -0.31
N ARG A 34 -1.56 7.90 0.73
CA ARG A 34 -0.96 8.62 1.85
C ARG A 34 -1.10 7.80 3.12
N VAL A 35 0.03 7.53 3.76
CA VAL A 35 0.07 6.76 5.01
C VAL A 35 0.44 7.71 6.14
N GLU A 36 -0.42 7.83 7.14
CA GLU A 36 -0.22 8.75 8.26
C GLU A 36 0.41 8.00 9.43
N ALA A 37 1.68 7.62 9.25
CA ALA A 37 2.44 6.97 10.32
C ALA A 37 2.88 7.98 11.37
N THR A 38 2.98 7.53 12.62
CA THR A 38 3.44 8.33 13.75
C THR A 38 4.36 7.48 14.61
N GLU A 39 5.00 8.10 15.60
CA GLU A 39 5.81 7.35 16.56
C GLU A 39 4.98 6.38 17.38
N GLU A 40 3.74 6.73 17.66
CA GLU A 40 2.83 5.85 18.40
C GLU A 40 2.26 4.73 17.53
N ASN A 41 2.19 4.97 16.22
CA ASN A 41 1.64 4.02 15.27
C ASN A 41 2.50 4.02 14.01
N PRO A 42 3.70 3.45 14.07
CA PRO A 42 4.64 3.50 12.96
C PRO A 42 4.25 2.53 11.85
N LEU A 43 4.69 2.85 10.64
CA LEU A 43 4.60 1.92 9.53
C LEU A 43 5.82 1.00 9.56
N LYS A 44 5.58 -0.30 9.54
CA LYS A 44 6.63 -1.31 9.56
C LYS A 44 6.41 -2.30 8.42
N GLY A 45 6.72 -1.86 7.22
CA GLY A 45 6.40 -2.62 6.02
C GLY A 45 4.99 -2.31 5.53
N LEU A 46 4.85 -2.26 4.24
CA LEU A 46 3.59 -1.89 3.59
C LEU A 46 3.20 -2.98 2.59
N CYS A 47 2.03 -3.55 2.77
CA CYS A 47 1.46 -4.48 1.81
C CYS A 47 0.15 -3.90 1.30
N VAL A 48 0.00 -3.87 -0.03
CA VAL A 48 -1.19 -3.35 -0.69
C VAL A 48 -1.71 -4.42 -1.64
N ILE A 49 -3.01 -4.70 -1.56
CA ILE A 49 -3.66 -5.66 -2.45
C ILE A 49 -4.78 -4.93 -3.19
N VAL A 50 -4.71 -4.94 -4.51
CA VAL A 50 -5.69 -4.24 -5.35
C VAL A 50 -6.36 -5.24 -6.29
N PRO A 51 -7.65 -5.48 -6.12
CA PRO A 51 -8.36 -6.41 -7.01
C PRO A 51 -8.56 -5.82 -8.40
N GLY A 52 -8.65 -6.69 -9.40
CA GLY A 52 -8.95 -6.28 -10.77
C GLY A 52 -7.76 -5.82 -11.57
N ILE A 53 -6.55 -5.82 -11.00
CA ILE A 53 -5.34 -5.40 -11.70
C ILE A 53 -4.53 -6.64 -12.08
N GLY A 54 -4.36 -6.86 -13.38
CA GLY A 54 -3.66 -8.01 -13.91
C GLY A 54 -2.23 -7.72 -14.40
N GLN A 55 -1.70 -6.55 -14.10
CA GLN A 55 -0.36 -6.17 -14.50
C GLN A 55 0.39 -5.57 -13.32
N THR A 56 1.68 -5.86 -13.23
CA THR A 56 2.52 -5.27 -12.20
C THR A 56 2.86 -3.82 -12.57
N SER A 57 3.00 -2.99 -11.53
CA SER A 57 3.46 -1.63 -11.72
C SER A 57 4.96 -1.61 -11.98
N GLU A 58 5.41 -0.72 -12.86
CA GLU A 58 6.83 -0.61 -13.18
C GLU A 58 7.53 0.46 -12.35
N LYS A 59 6.78 1.37 -11.73
CA LYS A 59 7.36 2.45 -10.96
C LYS A 59 6.60 2.70 -9.68
N VAL A 60 7.37 2.80 -8.62
CA VAL A 60 6.86 3.22 -7.31
C VAL A 60 7.70 4.40 -6.85
N LYS A 61 7.03 5.45 -6.40
CA LYS A 61 7.71 6.61 -5.82
C LYS A 61 7.26 6.77 -4.37
N VAL A 62 8.21 7.08 -3.51
CA VAL A 62 7.95 7.37 -2.11
C VAL A 62 8.41 8.79 -1.85
N ASN A 63 7.48 9.66 -1.44
CA ASN A 63 7.73 11.09 -1.24
C ASN A 63 8.38 11.76 -2.47
N GLY A 64 7.93 11.34 -3.67
CA GLY A 64 8.41 11.90 -4.93
C GLY A 64 9.71 11.32 -5.45
N ALA A 65 10.36 10.43 -4.72
CA ALA A 65 11.62 9.79 -5.14
C ALA A 65 11.37 8.35 -5.57
N ASP A 66 12.12 7.91 -6.58
CA ASP A 66 12.01 6.51 -7.04
C ASP A 66 12.33 5.55 -5.91
N TYR A 67 11.50 4.53 -5.77
CA TYR A 67 11.66 3.50 -4.75
C TYR A 67 11.74 2.14 -5.46
N ARG A 68 12.88 1.45 -5.31
CA ARG A 68 13.15 0.22 -6.07
C ARG A 68 13.08 -1.05 -5.24
N GLU A 69 13.00 -0.94 -3.92
CA GLU A 69 13.04 -2.10 -3.04
C GLU A 69 11.68 -2.77 -2.86
N TYR A 70 10.73 -2.49 -3.74
CA TYR A 70 9.42 -3.11 -3.66
C TYR A 70 9.39 -4.43 -4.40
N LYS A 71 8.43 -5.27 -4.02
CA LYS A 71 8.12 -6.50 -4.73
C LYS A 71 6.67 -6.43 -5.19
N ALA A 72 6.42 -6.87 -6.40
CA ALA A 72 5.08 -6.87 -6.97
C ALA A 72 4.80 -8.22 -7.60
N GLY A 73 3.55 -8.66 -7.49
CA GLY A 73 3.13 -9.91 -8.09
C GLY A 73 1.65 -9.89 -8.39
N ILE A 74 1.22 -10.79 -9.24
CA ILE A 74 -0.18 -10.97 -9.59
C ILE A 74 -0.65 -12.29 -9.02
N HIS A 75 -1.73 -12.24 -8.24
CA HIS A 75 -2.38 -13.42 -7.70
C HIS A 75 -3.66 -13.67 -8.47
N GLN A 76 -3.78 -14.84 -9.08
CA GLN A 76 -4.98 -15.21 -9.81
C GLN A 76 -5.98 -15.88 -8.87
N LYS A 77 -7.15 -15.29 -8.74
CA LYS A 77 -8.26 -15.86 -8.01
C LYS A 77 -9.37 -16.24 -8.99
N TYR A 78 -10.28 -17.08 -8.56
CA TYR A 78 -11.36 -17.50 -9.44
C TYR A 78 -12.26 -16.34 -9.88
N ASN A 79 -12.29 -15.25 -9.12
CA ASN A 79 -13.06 -14.04 -9.45
C ASN A 79 -12.21 -12.97 -10.13
N GLY A 80 -11.00 -13.30 -10.58
CA GLY A 80 -10.13 -12.40 -11.30
C GLY A 80 -8.77 -12.20 -10.66
N PRO A 81 -7.88 -11.45 -11.32
CA PRO A 81 -6.54 -11.19 -10.77
C PRO A 81 -6.58 -10.15 -9.66
N GLU A 82 -5.54 -10.16 -8.83
CA GLU A 82 -5.29 -9.07 -7.89
C GLU A 82 -3.81 -8.77 -7.85
N LEU A 83 -3.49 -7.49 -7.73
CA LEU A 83 -2.10 -7.04 -7.62
C LEU A 83 -1.70 -7.05 -6.15
N LEU A 84 -0.57 -7.70 -5.84
CA LEU A 84 0.05 -7.63 -4.54
C LEU A 84 1.30 -6.76 -4.64
N LEU A 85 1.42 -5.79 -3.76
CA LEU A 85 2.55 -4.89 -3.74
C LEU A 85 3.11 -4.85 -2.33
N TRP A 86 4.39 -5.12 -2.20
CA TRP A 86 5.08 -5.13 -0.91
C TRP A 86 6.23 -4.14 -0.93
N LEU A 87 6.21 -3.21 0.02
CA LEU A 87 7.31 -2.26 0.23
C LEU A 87 7.86 -2.47 1.63
N PRO A 88 9.16 -2.82 1.77
CA PRO A 88 9.79 -2.95 3.08
C PRO A 88 10.10 -1.56 3.68
N LEU A 89 9.11 -0.70 3.71
CA LEU A 89 9.22 0.68 4.11
C LEU A 89 8.87 0.83 5.59
N ALA A 90 9.74 1.45 6.36
CA ALA A 90 9.48 1.70 7.77
C ALA A 90 9.63 3.19 8.04
N THR A 91 8.61 3.78 8.67
CA THR A 91 8.63 5.21 8.96
C THR A 91 7.75 5.54 10.15
N THR A 92 8.07 6.63 10.83
CA THR A 92 7.25 7.18 11.91
C THR A 92 6.63 8.52 11.53
N SER A 93 6.69 8.88 10.26
CA SER A 93 6.10 10.11 9.75
C SER A 93 5.22 9.82 8.55
N THR A 94 4.42 10.79 8.16
CA THR A 94 3.54 10.68 7.00
C THR A 94 4.36 10.47 5.73
N VAL A 95 3.93 9.53 4.90
CA VAL A 95 4.61 9.21 3.66
C VAL A 95 3.57 9.14 2.53
N GLU A 96 3.96 9.60 1.35
CA GLU A 96 3.14 9.52 0.15
C GLU A 96 3.76 8.55 -0.83
N ILE A 97 2.93 7.68 -1.39
CA ILE A 97 3.35 6.62 -2.30
C ILE A 97 2.59 6.77 -3.60
N ALA A 98 3.31 6.92 -4.68
CA ALA A 98 2.72 6.97 -6.02
C ALA A 98 3.09 5.69 -6.76
N ILE A 99 2.10 5.04 -7.33
CA ILE A 99 2.27 3.81 -8.08
C ILE A 99 1.88 4.11 -9.52
N GLU A 100 2.84 4.01 -10.40
CA GLU A 100 2.68 4.36 -11.82
C GLU A 100 2.76 3.15 -12.73
#